data_eb8431f659c7f0fadbdc1bee6f0fefde
#
_entry.id   eb8431f659c7f0fadbdc1bee6f0fefde
#
_cell.length_a   1.000
_cell.length_b   1.000
_cell.length_c   1.000
_cell.angle_alpha   90.00
_cell.angle_beta   90.00
_cell.angle_gamma   90.00
#
_symmetry.space_group_name_H-M   'P 1'
#
loop_
_entity.id
_entity.type
_entity.pdbx_description
1 polymer ?
#
loop_
_entity_poly.entity_id
_entity_poly.type
_entity_poly.pdbx_seq_one_letter_code
_entity_poly.pdbx_strand_id
1 'polypeptide(L)'
;GIQIDDIDNLEHLIFKGNPGTGKTTIIKSITKIYQQINNYSPYELERHLALLAPTGRASKRITEQSLFPSYTIHRFLKWNKEDDTFNINENNLSEVDFVIIDESSMIDTYLFYNLLLGLKKTTKIVLIGDYNQLPSVGPGQVLKDIIDSECVNVIKLNKLYRQEENSNISLFAYNINNNIIDFDIFNKGDDLIFKNCSSEELKSCLKEYVLKYKDMDINNFQVLAPLYKGDNGIDDLNYYIQELINKRSVTKTEITYNGVLFRQNDKVLQLVNNIEENIFNGDIGQVLRIENKKSKAMTIDFDSNIVRITASNFSDLKLGYCISIHKAQGSEFDVVIIPILNKYSIMLYKKLIYTATTRAKKKLILIGELSALEKAILNDKENIRKTSLKDFIISCIK
;
A
#
# COMPACT_ATOMS: atom_id res chain seq x y z
N GLY A 1 22.79 -0.58 16.64
CA GLY A 1 21.70 -1.37 17.19
C GLY A 1 20.97 -0.53 18.21
N ILE A 2 19.65 -0.70 18.31
CA ILE A 2 18.85 -0.05 19.34
C ILE A 2 19.18 -0.79 20.65
N GLN A 3 19.60 -0.07 21.68
CA GLN A 3 19.83 -0.64 23.00
C GLN A 3 18.52 -0.68 23.79
N ILE A 4 18.41 -1.59 24.78
CA ILE A 4 17.19 -1.78 25.58
C ILE A 4 16.81 -0.49 26.32
N ASP A 5 17.83 0.23 26.81
CA ASP A 5 17.67 1.52 27.52
C ASP A 5 17.04 2.63 26.66
N ASP A 6 17.16 2.52 25.31
CA ASP A 6 16.57 3.49 24.38
C ASP A 6 15.04 3.36 24.32
N ILE A 7 14.46 2.21 24.68
CA ILE A 7 13.02 1.95 24.59
C ILE A 7 12.29 2.41 25.86
N ASP A 8 12.90 2.26 27.03
CA ASP A 8 12.28 2.64 28.31
C ASP A 8 12.15 4.16 28.49
N ASN A 9 13.00 4.94 27.85
CA ASN A 9 13.02 6.40 27.94
C ASN A 9 12.24 7.11 26.82
N LEU A 10 11.60 6.36 25.89
CA LEU A 10 10.89 6.94 24.75
C LEU A 10 9.41 7.13 25.07
N GLU A 11 8.96 8.38 25.13
CA GLU A 11 7.53 8.69 25.15
C GLU A 11 6.91 8.47 23.76
N HIS A 12 7.60 8.94 22.69
CA HIS A 12 7.17 8.76 21.28
C HIS A 12 8.37 8.62 20.36
N LEU A 13 8.26 7.77 19.34
CA LEU A 13 9.35 7.51 18.40
C LEU A 13 8.85 7.38 16.96
N ILE A 14 9.65 7.88 16.02
CA ILE A 14 9.40 7.70 14.59
C ILE A 14 10.53 6.93 13.95
N PHE A 15 10.21 5.82 13.26
CA PHE A 15 11.13 5.15 12.35
C PHE A 15 10.82 5.56 10.91
N LYS A 16 11.73 6.34 10.34
CA LYS A 16 11.66 6.73 8.94
C LYS A 16 12.59 5.84 8.11
N GLY A 17 12.07 5.22 7.07
CA GLY A 17 12.91 4.42 6.18
C GLY A 17 12.25 4.13 4.85
N ASN A 18 13.08 4.01 3.82
CA ASN A 18 12.66 3.58 2.49
C ASN A 18 12.13 2.13 2.52
N PRO A 19 11.39 1.68 1.52
CA PRO A 19 11.05 0.26 1.38
C PRO A 19 12.31 -0.61 1.36
N GLY A 20 12.23 -1.77 2.03
CA GLY A 20 13.39 -2.68 2.11
C GLY A 20 14.41 -2.38 3.22
N THR A 21 14.23 -1.34 4.02
CA THR A 21 15.12 -1.00 5.15
C THR A 21 14.85 -1.78 6.43
N GLY A 22 14.00 -2.80 6.39
CA GLY A 22 13.72 -3.65 7.54
C GLY A 22 12.67 -3.10 8.51
N LYS A 23 11.79 -2.17 8.10
CA LYS A 23 10.72 -1.61 8.95
C LYS A 23 9.91 -2.69 9.67
N THR A 24 9.46 -3.72 8.97
CA THR A 24 8.68 -4.81 9.58
C THR A 24 9.51 -5.69 10.52
N THR A 25 10.80 -5.86 10.23
CA THR A 25 11.73 -6.56 11.15
C THR A 25 11.86 -5.80 12.47
N ILE A 26 11.88 -4.47 12.41
CA ILE A 26 11.92 -3.61 13.59
C ILE A 26 10.62 -3.76 14.40
N ILE A 27 9.45 -3.79 13.75
CA ILE A 27 8.17 -4.06 14.44
C ILE A 27 8.26 -5.35 15.25
N LYS A 28 8.69 -6.44 14.60
CA LYS A 28 8.86 -7.74 15.27
C LYS A 28 9.84 -7.67 16.43
N SER A 29 10.95 -6.95 16.27
CA SER A 29 11.96 -6.80 17.33
C SER A 29 11.43 -6.00 18.51
N ILE A 30 10.79 -4.86 18.26
CA ILE A 30 10.19 -4.02 19.33
C ILE A 30 9.10 -4.80 20.08
N THR A 31 8.23 -5.51 19.36
CA THR A 31 7.18 -6.34 19.96
C THR A 31 7.76 -7.38 20.92
N LYS A 32 8.81 -8.10 20.49
CA LYS A 32 9.48 -9.09 21.33
C LYS A 32 10.19 -8.48 22.54
N ILE A 33 10.89 -7.37 22.36
CA ILE A 33 11.58 -6.67 23.43
C ILE A 33 10.55 -6.17 24.45
N TYR A 34 9.45 -5.54 24.02
CA TYR A 34 8.39 -5.07 24.90
C TYR A 34 7.76 -6.22 25.70
N GLN A 35 7.54 -7.37 25.08
CA GLN A 35 7.07 -8.58 25.74
C GLN A 35 8.04 -9.04 26.81
N GLN A 36 9.34 -9.09 26.53
CA GLN A 36 10.37 -9.59 27.45
C GLN A 36 10.60 -8.66 28.64
N ILE A 37 10.67 -7.34 28.41
CA ILE A 37 10.88 -6.36 29.48
C ILE A 37 9.74 -6.42 30.50
N ASN A 38 8.51 -6.58 30.06
CA ASN A 38 7.34 -6.60 30.94
C ASN A 38 6.96 -8.01 31.42
N ASN A 39 7.68 -9.04 30.96
CA ASN A 39 7.38 -10.45 31.26
C ASN A 39 5.95 -10.86 30.88
N TYR A 40 5.39 -10.29 29.82
CA TYR A 40 4.04 -10.60 29.39
C TYR A 40 3.95 -11.98 28.71
N SER A 41 2.92 -12.75 29.07
CA SER A 41 2.45 -13.85 28.24
C SER A 41 1.92 -13.32 26.91
N PRO A 42 1.78 -14.15 25.87
CA PRO A 42 1.20 -13.70 24.59
C PRO A 42 -0.18 -13.06 24.74
N TYR A 43 -1.02 -13.58 25.63
CA TYR A 43 -2.35 -13.05 25.90
C TYR A 43 -2.32 -11.67 26.60
N GLU A 44 -1.42 -11.49 27.58
CA GLU A 44 -1.24 -10.20 28.23
C GLU A 44 -0.69 -9.17 27.25
N LEU A 45 0.25 -9.58 26.39
CA LEU A 45 0.80 -8.68 25.38
C LEU A 45 -0.29 -8.09 24.46
N GLU A 46 -1.29 -8.88 24.04
CA GLU A 46 -2.41 -8.41 23.20
C GLU A 46 -3.29 -7.36 23.91
N ARG A 47 -3.29 -7.31 25.22
CA ARG A 47 -4.03 -6.30 25.99
C ARG A 47 -3.26 -5.00 26.16
N HIS A 48 -1.93 -5.05 26.08
CA HIS A 48 -1.05 -3.90 26.33
C HIS A 48 -0.45 -3.31 25.06
N LEU A 49 -0.34 -4.09 23.98
CA LEU A 49 0.25 -3.67 22.70
C LEU A 49 -0.76 -3.76 21.56
N ALA A 50 -0.87 -2.71 20.75
CA ALA A 50 -1.58 -2.75 19.47
C ALA A 50 -0.63 -2.52 18.30
N LEU A 51 -0.63 -3.45 17.33
CA LEU A 51 -0.03 -3.24 16.02
C LEU A 51 -1.09 -2.74 15.04
N LEU A 52 -0.89 -1.58 14.46
CA LEU A 52 -1.88 -0.90 13.64
C LEU A 52 -1.34 -0.56 12.25
N ALA A 53 -2.26 -0.46 11.29
CA ALA A 53 -1.99 0.08 9.96
C ALA A 53 -3.21 0.87 9.44
N PRO A 54 -3.04 1.79 8.47
CA PRO A 54 -4.16 2.52 7.89
C PRO A 54 -5.04 1.65 6.97
N THR A 55 -4.52 0.55 6.41
CA THR A 55 -5.24 -0.33 5.47
C THR A 55 -5.25 -1.78 5.93
N GLY A 56 -6.29 -2.54 5.53
CA GLY A 56 -6.43 -3.97 5.86
C GLY A 56 -5.26 -4.80 5.33
N ARG A 57 -4.81 -4.49 4.11
CA ARG A 57 -3.70 -5.19 3.47
C ARG A 57 -2.37 -4.98 4.20
N ALA A 58 -2.11 -3.75 4.64
CA ALA A 58 -0.92 -3.48 5.45
C ALA A 58 -0.99 -4.19 6.82
N SER A 59 -2.16 -4.21 7.49
CA SER A 59 -2.32 -4.93 8.75
C SER A 59 -2.14 -6.44 8.57
N LYS A 60 -2.73 -7.06 7.54
CA LYS A 60 -2.55 -8.48 7.23
C LYS A 60 -1.07 -8.83 7.07
N ARG A 61 -0.33 -8.02 6.29
CA ARG A 61 1.10 -8.19 6.09
C ARG A 61 1.92 -8.08 7.40
N ILE A 62 1.58 -7.13 8.27
CA ILE A 62 2.22 -7.02 9.59
C ILE A 62 1.99 -8.31 10.39
N THR A 63 0.76 -8.82 10.43
CA THR A 63 0.43 -10.07 11.13
C THR A 63 1.26 -11.25 10.62
N GLU A 64 1.35 -11.42 9.30
CA GLU A 64 2.13 -12.51 8.67
C GLU A 64 3.62 -12.46 9.01
N GLN A 65 4.20 -11.25 9.07
CA GLN A 65 5.64 -11.07 9.26
C GLN A 65 6.03 -11.00 10.74
N SER A 66 5.20 -10.38 11.59
CA SER A 66 5.48 -10.25 13.03
C SER A 66 5.05 -11.49 13.82
N LEU A 67 4.10 -12.27 13.30
CA LEU A 67 3.41 -13.37 14.00
C LEU A 67 2.63 -12.86 15.22
N PHE A 68 2.21 -11.60 15.19
CA PHE A 68 1.39 -10.96 16.21
C PHE A 68 0.17 -10.29 15.57
N PRO A 69 -1.02 -10.36 16.17
CA PRO A 69 -2.23 -9.77 15.59
C PRO A 69 -2.07 -8.29 15.31
N SER A 70 -2.48 -7.86 14.11
CA SER A 70 -2.49 -6.47 13.69
C SER A 70 -3.85 -6.10 13.14
N TYR A 71 -4.25 -4.85 13.33
CA TYR A 71 -5.56 -4.35 12.95
C TYR A 71 -5.44 -3.05 12.15
N THR A 72 -6.48 -2.72 11.39
CA THR A 72 -6.59 -1.35 10.88
C THR A 72 -6.93 -0.39 12.03
N ILE A 73 -6.50 0.88 11.90
CA ILE A 73 -6.83 1.91 12.88
C ILE A 73 -8.36 2.00 13.08
N HIS A 74 -9.14 1.94 11.99
CA HIS A 74 -10.60 1.93 12.04
C HIS A 74 -11.15 0.75 12.85
N ARG A 75 -10.61 -0.46 12.66
CA ARG A 75 -11.04 -1.65 13.41
C ARG A 75 -10.64 -1.55 14.89
N PHE A 76 -9.47 -1.06 15.18
CA PHE A 76 -9.00 -0.84 16.55
C PHE A 76 -9.91 0.14 17.29
N LEU A 77 -10.28 1.25 16.65
CA LEU A 77 -11.19 2.26 17.18
C LEU A 77 -12.66 1.81 17.17
N LYS A 78 -12.97 0.61 16.63
CA LYS A 78 -14.34 0.08 16.47
C LYS A 78 -15.25 1.07 15.75
N TRP A 79 -14.83 1.47 14.56
CA TRP A 79 -15.58 2.40 13.70
C TRP A 79 -16.97 1.86 13.35
N ASN A 80 -18.01 2.66 13.61
CA ASN A 80 -19.36 2.42 13.17
C ASN A 80 -19.61 3.16 11.85
N LYS A 81 -19.87 2.41 10.78
CA LYS A 81 -20.07 2.95 9.44
C LYS A 81 -21.41 3.71 9.31
N GLU A 82 -22.43 3.36 10.09
CA GLU A 82 -23.75 3.96 9.97
C GLU A 82 -23.76 5.41 10.47
N ASP A 83 -23.08 5.65 11.58
CA ASP A 83 -23.06 6.96 12.26
C ASP A 83 -21.74 7.72 12.03
N ASP A 84 -20.78 7.12 11.31
CA ASP A 84 -19.40 7.62 11.12
C ASP A 84 -18.71 7.99 12.45
N THR A 85 -18.91 7.16 13.48
CA THR A 85 -18.39 7.36 14.82
C THR A 85 -17.42 6.26 15.23
N PHE A 86 -16.59 6.53 16.24
CA PHE A 86 -15.67 5.55 16.83
C PHE A 86 -16.12 5.20 18.27
N ASN A 87 -16.25 3.91 18.56
CA ASN A 87 -16.61 3.44 19.92
C ASN A 87 -15.46 3.60 20.91
N ILE A 88 -14.20 3.51 20.47
CA ILE A 88 -13.03 3.89 21.26
C ILE A 88 -12.78 5.37 20.96
N ASN A 89 -12.94 6.23 21.96
CA ASN A 89 -12.90 7.67 21.87
C ASN A 89 -12.56 8.29 23.26
N GLU A 90 -12.64 9.59 23.42
CA GLU A 90 -12.35 10.32 24.65
C GLU A 90 -13.16 9.89 25.89
N ASN A 91 -14.37 9.35 25.67
CA ASN A 91 -15.25 8.87 26.75
C ASN A 91 -15.06 7.36 27.02
N ASN A 92 -14.38 6.65 26.13
CA ASN A 92 -14.13 5.21 26.22
C ASN A 92 -12.73 4.89 25.70
N LEU A 93 -11.72 5.12 26.52
CA LEU A 93 -10.33 4.97 26.13
C LEU A 93 -9.95 3.48 25.97
N SER A 94 -9.02 3.24 25.05
CA SER A 94 -8.36 1.94 24.90
C SER A 94 -7.52 1.63 26.15
N GLU A 95 -7.43 0.35 26.50
CA GLU A 95 -6.59 -0.12 27.61
C GLU A 95 -5.11 -0.26 27.25
N VAL A 96 -4.75 -0.23 25.95
CA VAL A 96 -3.37 -0.43 25.50
C VAL A 96 -2.42 0.66 26.00
N ASP A 97 -1.22 0.25 26.31
CA ASP A 97 -0.16 1.15 26.81
C ASP A 97 0.88 1.47 25.74
N PHE A 98 0.90 0.67 24.65
CA PHE A 98 1.84 0.83 23.56
C PHE A 98 1.17 0.59 22.21
N VAL A 99 1.39 1.50 21.26
CA VAL A 99 0.85 1.43 19.90
C VAL A 99 1.99 1.56 18.89
N ILE A 100 2.07 0.63 17.94
CA ILE A 100 2.99 0.70 16.80
C ILE A 100 2.16 0.79 15.54
N ILE A 101 2.42 1.81 14.72
CA ILE A 101 1.66 2.08 13.50
C ILE A 101 2.60 2.03 12.29
N ASP A 102 2.40 1.05 11.41
CA ASP A 102 3.11 0.97 10.13
C ASP A 102 2.36 1.70 9.02
N GLU A 103 3.04 1.97 7.91
CA GLU A 103 2.54 2.75 6.76
C GLU A 103 1.93 4.10 7.17
N SER A 104 2.50 4.74 8.19
CA SER A 104 1.96 5.96 8.80
C SER A 104 1.93 7.18 7.86
N SER A 105 2.61 7.14 6.70
CA SER A 105 2.48 8.13 5.63
C SER A 105 1.06 8.23 5.05
N MET A 106 0.26 7.16 5.18
CA MET A 106 -1.11 7.10 4.68
C MET A 106 -2.16 7.59 5.67
N ILE A 107 -1.78 8.00 6.88
CA ILE A 107 -2.70 8.46 7.91
C ILE A 107 -3.05 9.92 7.66
N ASP A 108 -4.34 10.23 7.54
CA ASP A 108 -4.83 11.60 7.47
C ASP A 108 -5.05 12.22 8.87
N THR A 109 -5.29 13.52 8.88
CA THR A 109 -5.44 14.27 10.14
C THR A 109 -6.67 13.79 10.94
N TYR A 110 -7.78 13.46 10.29
CA TYR A 110 -9.00 13.03 10.96
C TYR A 110 -8.81 11.68 11.66
N LEU A 111 -8.23 10.71 10.96
CA LEU A 111 -7.97 9.38 11.52
C LEU A 111 -6.96 9.44 12.66
N PHE A 112 -5.90 10.25 12.51
CA PHE A 112 -4.90 10.42 13.57
C PHE A 112 -5.48 11.11 14.81
N TYR A 113 -6.29 12.15 14.61
CA TYR A 113 -6.99 12.84 15.70
C TYR A 113 -7.87 11.89 16.51
N ASN A 114 -8.71 11.09 15.84
CA ASN A 114 -9.57 10.12 16.53
C ASN A 114 -8.76 9.02 17.22
N LEU A 115 -7.62 8.61 16.64
CA LEU A 115 -6.73 7.66 17.33
C LEU A 115 -6.20 8.25 18.62
N LEU A 116 -5.73 9.49 18.62
CA LEU A 116 -5.23 10.14 19.83
C LEU A 116 -6.32 10.34 20.88
N LEU A 117 -7.55 10.67 20.48
CA LEU A 117 -8.70 10.76 21.41
C LEU A 117 -9.02 9.43 22.08
N GLY A 118 -8.83 8.31 21.37
CA GLY A 118 -9.11 6.97 21.92
C GLY A 118 -7.98 6.37 22.76
N LEU A 119 -6.83 7.03 22.86
CA LEU A 119 -5.69 6.54 23.63
C LEU A 119 -5.55 7.28 24.97
N LYS A 120 -4.99 6.60 25.96
CA LYS A 120 -4.58 7.23 27.23
C LYS A 120 -3.42 8.21 26.97
N LYS A 121 -3.31 9.26 27.77
CA LYS A 121 -2.18 10.20 27.68
C LYS A 121 -0.81 9.55 27.93
N THR A 122 -0.79 8.43 28.63
CA THR A 122 0.41 7.64 28.95
C THR A 122 0.76 6.60 27.86
N THR A 123 -0.08 6.42 26.83
CA THR A 123 0.19 5.45 25.77
C THR A 123 1.39 5.89 24.96
N LYS A 124 2.39 5.00 24.84
CA LYS A 124 3.55 5.19 23.97
C LYS A 124 3.15 4.93 22.52
N ILE A 125 3.63 5.77 21.59
CA ILE A 125 3.31 5.65 20.16
C ILE A 125 4.59 5.57 19.35
N VAL A 126 4.69 4.55 18.50
CA VAL A 126 5.74 4.42 17.47
C VAL A 126 5.10 4.54 16.10
N LEU A 127 5.53 5.54 15.33
CA LEU A 127 5.15 5.70 13.94
C LEU A 127 6.24 5.16 13.02
N ILE A 128 5.86 4.31 12.08
CA ILE A 128 6.77 3.73 11.10
C ILE A 128 6.24 4.07 9.71
N GLY A 129 7.08 4.64 8.85
CA GLY A 129 6.62 5.04 7.53
C GLY A 129 7.71 5.63 6.64
N ASP A 130 7.28 5.97 5.43
CA ASP A 130 8.10 6.61 4.42
C ASP A 130 7.37 7.83 3.86
N TYR A 131 7.75 9.03 4.28
CA TYR A 131 7.11 10.27 3.86
C TYR A 131 7.43 10.65 2.39
N ASN A 132 8.36 9.93 1.73
CA ASN A 132 8.62 10.10 0.30
C ASN A 132 7.59 9.36 -0.57
N GLN A 133 6.82 8.42 0.02
CA GLN A 133 5.68 7.80 -0.65
C GLN A 133 4.50 8.77 -0.74
N LEU A 134 3.47 8.33 -1.48
CA LEU A 134 2.21 9.08 -1.58
C LEU A 134 1.63 9.32 -0.18
N PRO A 135 1.17 10.54 0.11
CA PRO A 135 0.51 10.85 1.36
C PRO A 135 -0.90 10.21 1.42
N SER A 136 -1.58 10.39 2.55
CA SER A 136 -2.98 10.00 2.73
C SER A 136 -3.89 10.54 1.62
N VAL A 137 -4.98 9.86 1.31
CA VAL A 137 -6.02 10.38 0.40
C VAL A 137 -6.77 11.53 1.08
N GLY A 138 -7.07 11.37 2.38
CA GLY A 138 -7.67 12.41 3.21
C GLY A 138 -6.73 13.59 3.47
N PRO A 139 -7.25 14.68 4.09
CA PRO A 139 -6.51 15.91 4.32
C PRO A 139 -5.38 15.74 5.35
N GLY A 140 -4.32 16.53 5.20
CA GLY A 140 -3.16 16.54 6.10
C GLY A 140 -1.97 15.73 5.58
N GLN A 141 -0.87 15.79 6.31
CA GLN A 141 0.38 15.06 6.08
C GLN A 141 1.06 14.77 7.42
N VAL A 142 0.33 14.10 8.30
CA VAL A 142 0.65 13.91 9.71
C VAL A 142 2.10 13.49 9.94
N LEU A 143 2.55 12.39 9.32
CA LEU A 143 3.92 11.89 9.50
C LEU A 143 4.97 12.94 9.14
N LYS A 144 4.77 13.66 8.02
CA LYS A 144 5.71 14.69 7.56
C LYS A 144 5.74 15.87 8.52
N ASP A 145 4.57 16.35 8.95
CA ASP A 145 4.46 17.50 9.86
C ASP A 145 5.10 17.22 11.21
N ILE A 146 4.93 16.01 11.76
CA ILE A 146 5.57 15.61 13.02
C ILE A 146 7.09 15.50 12.83
N ILE A 147 7.60 14.91 11.75
CA ILE A 147 9.04 14.86 11.47
C ILE A 147 9.61 16.27 11.32
N ASP A 148 8.95 17.14 10.55
CA ASP A 148 9.41 18.51 10.26
C ASP A 148 9.30 19.45 11.48
N SER A 149 8.55 19.08 12.52
CA SER A 149 8.49 19.82 13.78
C SER A 149 9.77 19.67 14.60
N GLU A 150 10.54 18.60 14.39
CA GLU A 150 11.75 18.25 15.14
C GLU A 150 11.50 18.06 16.66
N CYS A 151 10.24 17.91 17.07
CA CYS A 151 9.83 17.78 18.46
C CYS A 151 9.73 16.34 18.93
N VAL A 152 9.86 15.36 18.03
CA VAL A 152 9.78 13.94 18.30
C VAL A 152 11.05 13.25 17.79
N ASN A 153 11.55 12.27 18.53
CA ASN A 153 12.72 11.51 18.14
C ASN A 153 12.49 10.75 16.82
N VAL A 154 13.40 10.93 15.86
CA VAL A 154 13.32 10.32 14.52
C VAL A 154 14.55 9.45 14.27
N ILE A 155 14.32 8.15 14.13
CA ILE A 155 15.36 7.19 13.72
C ILE A 155 15.28 6.98 12.22
N LYS A 156 16.36 7.27 11.51
CA LYS A 156 16.48 7.07 10.06
C LYS A 156 17.06 5.69 9.77
N LEU A 157 16.32 4.87 9.06
CA LEU A 157 16.77 3.56 8.60
C LEU A 157 17.42 3.73 7.22
N ASN A 158 18.74 3.75 7.19
CA ASN A 158 19.51 4.03 5.97
C ASN A 158 20.01 2.75 5.28
N LYS A 159 20.06 1.60 5.98
CA LYS A 159 20.57 0.35 5.41
C LYS A 159 19.46 -0.40 4.69
N LEU A 160 19.69 -0.74 3.43
CA LEU A 160 18.81 -1.58 2.62
C LEU A 160 19.12 -3.06 2.92
N TYR A 161 18.13 -3.83 3.38
CA TYR A 161 18.27 -5.26 3.72
C TYR A 161 17.48 -6.18 2.77
N ARG A 162 16.59 -5.62 1.95
CA ARG A 162 15.57 -6.38 1.22
C ARG A 162 16.04 -6.86 -0.14
N GLN A 163 16.97 -6.16 -0.70
CA GLN A 163 17.54 -6.46 -2.00
C GLN A 163 19.03 -6.66 -1.81
N GLU A 164 19.64 -7.51 -2.60
CA GLU A 164 21.09 -7.63 -2.66
C GLU A 164 21.72 -6.23 -2.68
N GLU A 165 22.89 -6.06 -2.07
CA GLU A 165 23.55 -4.76 -1.91
C GLU A 165 23.68 -3.94 -3.22
N ASN A 166 23.34 -4.55 -4.37
CA ASN A 166 23.44 -4.00 -5.73
C ASN A 166 22.09 -3.91 -6.48
N SER A 167 20.91 -3.84 -5.83
CA SER A 167 19.65 -3.74 -6.58
C SER A 167 19.50 -2.40 -7.29
N ASN A 168 19.32 -2.46 -8.62
CA ASN A 168 19.05 -1.28 -9.45
C ASN A 168 17.69 -0.66 -9.13
N ILE A 169 16.70 -1.43 -8.69
CA ILE A 169 15.39 -0.89 -8.25
C ILE A 169 15.58 0.04 -7.05
N SER A 170 16.39 -0.35 -6.08
CA SER A 170 16.66 0.47 -4.89
C SER A 170 17.46 1.72 -5.23
N LEU A 171 18.45 1.59 -6.09
CA LEU A 171 19.24 2.72 -6.58
C LEU A 171 18.35 3.68 -7.40
N PHE A 172 17.46 3.16 -8.23
CA PHE A 172 16.52 3.97 -9.00
C PHE A 172 15.54 4.72 -8.07
N ALA A 173 15.00 4.05 -7.04
CA ALA A 173 14.17 4.72 -6.04
C ALA A 173 14.93 5.85 -5.30
N TYR A 174 16.19 5.62 -4.96
CA TYR A 174 17.07 6.66 -4.41
C TYR A 174 17.27 7.83 -5.39
N ASN A 175 17.55 7.53 -6.66
CA ASN A 175 17.72 8.53 -7.71
C ASN A 175 16.47 9.40 -7.89
N ILE A 176 15.27 8.78 -7.92
CA ILE A 176 13.99 9.50 -7.98
C ILE A 176 13.88 10.50 -6.81
N ASN A 177 14.14 10.07 -5.58
CA ASN A 177 14.02 10.93 -4.40
C ASN A 177 14.97 12.12 -4.42
N ASN A 178 16.16 11.95 -5.03
CA ASN A 178 17.19 12.98 -5.09
C ASN A 178 17.21 13.77 -6.40
N ASN A 179 16.20 13.63 -7.27
CA ASN A 179 16.13 14.28 -8.59
C ASN A 179 17.33 13.95 -9.49
N ILE A 180 17.90 12.75 -9.34
CA ILE A 180 19.03 12.28 -10.15
C ILE A 180 18.50 11.58 -11.39
N ILE A 181 18.85 12.09 -12.57
CA ILE A 181 18.54 11.48 -13.86
C ILE A 181 19.77 10.64 -14.28
N ASP A 182 19.68 9.33 -14.07
CA ASP A 182 20.66 8.33 -14.52
C ASP A 182 19.92 7.21 -15.24
N PHE A 183 19.84 7.29 -16.55
CA PHE A 183 19.18 6.27 -17.37
C PHE A 183 20.09 5.09 -17.72
N ASP A 184 21.40 5.19 -17.47
CA ASP A 184 22.33 4.07 -17.65
C ASP A 184 22.03 2.93 -16.67
N ILE A 185 21.32 3.23 -15.58
CA ILE A 185 20.84 2.25 -14.60
C ILE A 185 20.02 1.13 -15.26
N PHE A 186 19.29 1.40 -16.33
CA PHE A 186 18.46 0.41 -17.05
C PHE A 186 19.31 -0.63 -17.81
N ASN A 187 20.61 -0.39 -17.95
CA ASN A 187 21.57 -1.28 -18.63
C ASN A 187 22.44 -2.10 -17.63
N LYS A 188 22.26 -1.88 -16.31
CA LYS A 188 23.17 -2.42 -15.29
C LYS A 188 22.77 -3.79 -14.73
N GLY A 189 21.58 -4.28 -15.05
CA GLY A 189 21.10 -5.58 -14.54
C GLY A 189 19.71 -5.92 -15.02
N ASP A 190 19.23 -7.10 -14.56
CA ASP A 190 17.95 -7.65 -15.03
C ASP A 190 16.76 -7.29 -14.15
N ASP A 191 16.98 -6.71 -12.96
CA ASP A 191 15.92 -6.39 -11.99
C ASP A 191 15.15 -5.13 -12.36
N LEU A 192 15.74 -4.22 -13.15
CA LEU A 192 15.15 -2.97 -13.60
C LEU A 192 15.24 -2.85 -15.12
N ILE A 193 14.10 -2.72 -15.79
CA ILE A 193 14.03 -2.63 -17.25
C ILE A 193 13.23 -1.39 -17.62
N PHE A 194 13.72 -0.64 -18.63
CA PHE A 194 12.94 0.37 -19.32
C PHE A 194 12.75 -0.04 -20.79
N LYS A 195 11.48 -0.21 -21.21
CA LYS A 195 11.11 -0.47 -22.61
C LYS A 195 10.56 0.81 -23.23
N ASN A 196 11.37 1.48 -24.03
CA ASN A 196 10.92 2.68 -24.72
C ASN A 196 9.90 2.34 -25.81
N CYS A 197 8.76 3.00 -25.80
CA CYS A 197 7.71 2.88 -26.83
C CYS A 197 6.77 4.08 -26.79
N SER A 198 6.07 4.32 -27.90
CA SER A 198 5.02 5.33 -28.00
C SER A 198 3.72 4.87 -27.28
N SER A 199 2.78 5.80 -27.16
CA SER A 199 1.45 5.52 -26.62
C SER A 199 0.68 4.47 -27.43
N GLU A 200 0.86 4.45 -28.73
CA GLU A 200 0.22 3.51 -29.66
C GLU A 200 0.83 2.10 -29.55
N GLU A 201 2.12 2.01 -29.27
CA GLU A 201 2.86 0.76 -29.16
C GLU A 201 2.76 0.12 -27.77
N LEU A 202 2.27 0.87 -26.76
CA LEU A 202 2.26 0.43 -25.37
C LEU A 202 1.67 -0.96 -25.19
N LYS A 203 0.50 -1.21 -25.77
CA LYS A 203 -0.20 -2.51 -25.63
C LYS A 203 0.59 -3.66 -26.21
N SER A 204 1.31 -3.45 -27.33
CA SER A 204 2.15 -4.49 -27.93
C SER A 204 3.37 -4.80 -27.06
N CYS A 205 4.02 -3.77 -26.51
CA CYS A 205 5.12 -3.93 -25.57
C CYS A 205 4.67 -4.59 -24.25
N LEU A 206 3.52 -4.16 -23.70
CA LEU A 206 2.93 -4.72 -22.51
C LEU A 206 2.62 -6.22 -22.65
N LYS A 207 2.12 -6.63 -23.82
CA LYS A 207 1.79 -8.02 -24.13
C LYS A 207 2.98 -8.96 -23.91
N GLU A 208 4.17 -8.56 -24.34
CA GLU A 208 5.40 -9.36 -24.19
C GLU A 208 5.62 -9.75 -22.71
N TYR A 209 5.57 -8.76 -21.82
CA TYR A 209 5.83 -8.97 -20.41
C TYR A 209 4.65 -9.63 -19.68
N VAL A 210 3.41 -9.26 -20.02
CA VAL A 210 2.22 -9.91 -19.44
C VAL A 210 2.22 -11.40 -19.74
N LEU A 211 2.50 -11.81 -20.98
CA LEU A 211 2.56 -13.24 -21.33
C LEU A 211 3.74 -13.95 -20.69
N LYS A 212 4.86 -13.27 -20.43
CA LYS A 212 6.02 -13.84 -19.73
C LYS A 212 5.70 -14.17 -18.28
N TYR A 213 4.86 -13.38 -17.60
CA TYR A 213 4.57 -13.52 -16.18
C TYR A 213 3.15 -14.01 -15.88
N LYS A 214 2.36 -14.41 -16.90
CA LYS A 214 0.96 -14.81 -16.75
C LYS A 214 0.72 -16.01 -15.82
N ASP A 215 1.71 -16.89 -15.68
CA ASP A 215 1.62 -18.12 -14.90
C ASP A 215 2.14 -17.93 -13.45
N MET A 216 2.54 -16.71 -13.08
CA MET A 216 2.85 -16.38 -11.70
C MET A 216 1.58 -16.34 -10.85
N ASP A 217 1.76 -16.55 -9.54
CA ASP A 217 0.70 -16.30 -8.58
C ASP A 217 0.13 -14.88 -8.73
N ILE A 218 -1.19 -14.76 -8.59
CA ILE A 218 -1.91 -13.50 -8.81
C ILE A 218 -1.45 -12.38 -7.89
N ASN A 219 -0.89 -12.72 -6.73
CA ASN A 219 -0.38 -11.76 -5.76
C ASN A 219 1.08 -11.34 -6.04
N ASN A 220 1.78 -12.03 -6.93
CA ASN A 220 3.21 -11.80 -7.21
C ASN A 220 3.47 -10.94 -8.44
N PHE A 221 2.49 -10.76 -9.31
CA PHE A 221 2.61 -9.97 -10.55
C PHE A 221 1.52 -8.90 -10.63
N GLN A 222 1.88 -7.64 -10.91
CA GLN A 222 0.94 -6.53 -11.00
C GLN A 222 1.31 -5.48 -12.04
N VAL A 223 0.31 -5.00 -12.81
CA VAL A 223 0.42 -3.79 -13.62
C VAL A 223 -0.14 -2.62 -12.80
N LEU A 224 0.62 -1.53 -12.72
CA LEU A 224 0.24 -0.31 -11.99
C LEU A 224 0.15 0.87 -12.96
N ALA A 225 -0.98 1.57 -13.00
CA ALA A 225 -1.14 2.75 -13.86
C ALA A 225 -1.71 3.94 -13.07
N PRO A 226 -1.43 5.19 -13.51
CA PRO A 226 -1.85 6.37 -12.76
C PRO A 226 -3.27 6.84 -13.07
N LEU A 227 -3.84 6.48 -14.24
CA LEU A 227 -5.08 7.04 -14.77
C LEU A 227 -6.13 5.95 -15.01
N TYR A 228 -7.38 6.20 -14.61
CA TYR A 228 -8.47 5.22 -14.76
C TYR A 228 -9.04 5.16 -16.17
N LYS A 229 -9.40 6.29 -16.75
CA LYS A 229 -10.16 6.39 -17.99
C LYS A 229 -9.28 6.71 -19.22
N GLY A 230 -9.81 6.42 -20.39
CA GLY A 230 -9.17 6.70 -21.69
C GLY A 230 -8.25 5.57 -22.16
N ASP A 231 -7.70 5.73 -23.36
CA ASP A 231 -6.77 4.78 -23.96
C ASP A 231 -5.54 4.59 -23.07
N ASN A 232 -5.17 3.35 -22.84
CA ASN A 232 -4.13 2.94 -21.90
C ASN A 232 -4.41 3.31 -20.42
N GLY A 233 -5.65 3.69 -20.07
CA GLY A 233 -6.07 3.81 -18.68
C GLY A 233 -6.27 2.44 -18.04
N ILE A 234 -6.44 2.42 -16.71
CA ILE A 234 -6.60 1.19 -15.91
C ILE A 234 -7.74 0.33 -16.45
N ASP A 235 -8.90 0.92 -16.76
CA ASP A 235 -10.05 0.16 -17.25
C ASP A 235 -9.75 -0.49 -18.61
N ASP A 236 -9.15 0.24 -19.53
CA ASP A 236 -8.75 -0.26 -20.87
C ASP A 236 -7.66 -1.32 -20.78
N LEU A 237 -6.65 -1.12 -19.94
CA LEU A 237 -5.58 -2.09 -19.70
C LEU A 237 -6.10 -3.38 -19.05
N ASN A 238 -7.07 -3.27 -18.15
CA ASN A 238 -7.71 -4.45 -17.54
C ASN A 238 -8.38 -5.34 -18.59
N TYR A 239 -9.18 -4.75 -19.49
CA TYR A 239 -9.80 -5.52 -20.58
C TYR A 239 -8.77 -6.12 -21.52
N TYR A 240 -7.76 -5.34 -21.88
CA TYR A 240 -6.70 -5.83 -22.73
C TYR A 240 -5.95 -7.02 -22.14
N ILE A 241 -5.57 -6.94 -20.84
CA ILE A 241 -4.85 -8.01 -20.16
C ILE A 241 -5.76 -9.22 -19.95
N GLN A 242 -7.05 -9.04 -19.60
CA GLN A 242 -8.02 -10.11 -19.49
C GLN A 242 -8.08 -10.94 -20.79
N GLU A 243 -8.17 -10.26 -21.97
CA GLU A 243 -8.19 -10.96 -23.25
C GLU A 243 -6.86 -11.63 -23.63
N LEU A 244 -5.74 -11.21 -23.05
CA LEU A 244 -4.45 -11.88 -23.24
C LEU A 244 -4.33 -13.16 -22.45
N ILE A 245 -4.69 -13.15 -21.15
CA ILE A 245 -4.36 -14.23 -20.22
C ILE A 245 -5.56 -15.04 -19.77
N ASN A 246 -6.76 -14.50 -19.83
CA ASN A 246 -8.00 -15.18 -19.49
C ASN A 246 -9.02 -15.08 -20.63
N LYS A 247 -8.65 -15.57 -21.82
CA LYS A 247 -9.49 -15.52 -23.02
C LYS A 247 -10.84 -16.17 -22.80
N ARG A 248 -11.84 -15.66 -23.53
CA ARG A 248 -13.16 -16.24 -23.61
C ARG A 248 -13.09 -17.70 -24.06
N SER A 249 -13.87 -18.55 -23.42
CA SER A 249 -14.00 -19.97 -23.78
C SER A 249 -15.43 -20.44 -23.47
N VAL A 250 -15.91 -21.40 -24.23
CA VAL A 250 -17.23 -22.03 -24.02
C VAL A 250 -17.33 -22.76 -22.66
N THR A 251 -16.19 -23.10 -22.06
CA THR A 251 -16.12 -23.77 -20.76
C THR A 251 -16.13 -22.79 -19.59
N LYS A 252 -15.93 -21.50 -19.82
CA LYS A 252 -15.88 -20.48 -18.76
C LYS A 252 -17.21 -19.76 -18.66
N THR A 253 -17.71 -19.62 -17.45
CA THR A 253 -18.89 -18.81 -17.18
C THR A 253 -18.49 -17.33 -17.08
N GLU A 254 -19.32 -16.49 -17.67
CA GLU A 254 -19.15 -15.02 -17.68
C GLU A 254 -20.38 -14.34 -17.10
N ILE A 255 -20.18 -13.16 -16.50
CA ILE A 255 -21.25 -12.28 -16.04
C ILE A 255 -20.85 -10.81 -16.28
N THR A 256 -21.79 -10.05 -16.82
CA THR A 256 -21.60 -8.60 -16.99
C THR A 256 -22.40 -7.85 -15.92
N TYR A 257 -21.72 -6.89 -15.26
CA TYR A 257 -22.34 -6.00 -14.28
C TYR A 257 -21.80 -4.58 -14.45
N ASN A 258 -22.70 -3.61 -14.62
CA ASN A 258 -22.36 -2.19 -14.84
C ASN A 258 -21.26 -1.97 -15.90
N GLY A 259 -21.32 -2.70 -17.01
CA GLY A 259 -20.36 -2.60 -18.12
C GLY A 259 -19.03 -3.33 -17.88
N VAL A 260 -18.81 -3.93 -16.73
CA VAL A 260 -17.63 -4.77 -16.44
C VAL A 260 -17.98 -6.22 -16.71
N LEU A 261 -17.19 -6.88 -17.56
CA LEU A 261 -17.29 -8.31 -17.83
C LEU A 261 -16.37 -9.07 -16.89
N PHE A 262 -16.94 -9.88 -16.00
CA PHE A 262 -16.21 -10.82 -15.16
C PHE A 262 -16.29 -12.21 -15.75
N ARG A 263 -15.18 -12.92 -15.71
CA ARG A 263 -15.01 -14.27 -16.25
C ARG A 263 -14.42 -15.18 -15.19
N GLN A 264 -14.79 -16.43 -15.18
CA GLN A 264 -14.14 -17.43 -14.31
C GLN A 264 -12.62 -17.39 -14.53
N ASN A 265 -11.86 -17.46 -13.43
CA ASN A 265 -10.41 -17.29 -13.32
C ASN A 265 -9.91 -15.85 -13.47
N ASP A 266 -10.79 -14.85 -13.50
CA ASP A 266 -10.35 -13.45 -13.49
C ASP A 266 -9.67 -13.08 -12.18
N LYS A 267 -8.67 -12.22 -12.30
CA LYS A 267 -8.09 -11.47 -11.20
C LYS A 267 -8.99 -10.27 -10.91
N VAL A 268 -9.43 -10.13 -9.68
CA VAL A 268 -10.32 -9.05 -9.24
C VAL A 268 -9.73 -8.27 -8.08
N LEU A 269 -10.20 -7.04 -7.92
CA LEU A 269 -9.84 -6.12 -6.85
C LEU A 269 -11.09 -5.77 -6.05
N GLN A 270 -11.03 -5.93 -4.72
CA GLN A 270 -12.04 -5.43 -3.79
C GLN A 270 -11.91 -3.92 -3.60
N LEU A 271 -13.01 -3.20 -3.65
CA LEU A 271 -13.03 -1.73 -3.56
C LEU A 271 -13.46 -1.20 -2.21
N VAL A 272 -14.19 -1.98 -1.44
CA VAL A 272 -14.82 -1.60 -0.17
C VAL A 272 -14.51 -2.64 0.90
N ASN A 273 -14.34 -2.20 2.15
CA ASN A 273 -14.15 -3.12 3.27
C ASN A 273 -15.46 -3.91 3.52
N ASN A 274 -15.35 -5.22 3.64
CA ASN A 274 -16.39 -6.11 4.14
C ASN A 274 -15.82 -6.85 5.37
N ILE A 275 -16.17 -6.35 6.55
CA ILE A 275 -15.62 -6.85 7.82
C ILE A 275 -16.17 -8.24 8.14
N GLU A 276 -17.41 -8.52 7.80
CA GLU A 276 -18.08 -9.82 8.04
C GLU A 276 -17.36 -10.95 7.31
N GLU A 277 -17.00 -10.72 6.06
CA GLU A 277 -16.30 -11.68 5.22
C GLU A 277 -14.76 -11.58 5.35
N ASN A 278 -14.25 -10.68 6.18
CA ASN A 278 -12.82 -10.39 6.38
C ASN A 278 -12.07 -10.11 5.06
N ILE A 279 -12.69 -9.34 4.16
CA ILE A 279 -12.08 -8.83 2.93
C ILE A 279 -12.04 -7.30 2.95
N PHE A 280 -10.95 -6.74 2.47
CA PHE A 280 -10.67 -5.32 2.62
C PHE A 280 -10.47 -4.62 1.27
N ASN A 281 -10.67 -3.32 1.30
CA ASN A 281 -10.37 -2.46 0.16
C ASN A 281 -8.89 -2.62 -0.25
N GLY A 282 -8.69 -2.99 -1.51
CA GLY A 282 -7.37 -3.28 -2.08
C GLY A 282 -7.04 -4.77 -2.16
N ASP A 283 -7.82 -5.65 -1.52
CA ASP A 283 -7.57 -7.10 -1.62
C ASP A 283 -7.74 -7.58 -3.06
N ILE A 284 -6.80 -8.43 -3.46
CA ILE A 284 -6.81 -9.09 -4.76
C ILE A 284 -7.35 -10.50 -4.58
N GLY A 285 -8.26 -10.90 -5.46
CA GLY A 285 -8.81 -12.24 -5.45
C GLY A 285 -8.87 -12.85 -6.84
N GLN A 286 -9.11 -14.16 -6.88
CA GLN A 286 -9.36 -14.91 -8.09
C GLN A 286 -10.78 -15.45 -8.12
N VAL A 287 -11.49 -15.21 -9.23
CA VAL A 287 -12.85 -15.74 -9.45
C VAL A 287 -12.78 -17.23 -9.69
N LEU A 288 -13.17 -18.03 -8.70
CA LEU A 288 -13.19 -19.49 -8.81
C LEU A 288 -14.41 -19.99 -9.59
N ARG A 289 -15.58 -19.38 -9.34
CA ARG A 289 -16.84 -19.80 -9.92
C ARG A 289 -17.78 -18.61 -10.11
N ILE A 290 -18.57 -18.65 -11.19
CA ILE A 290 -19.66 -17.72 -11.47
C ILE A 290 -20.98 -18.47 -11.57
N GLU A 291 -21.98 -18.04 -10.82
CA GLU A 291 -23.36 -18.50 -10.92
C GLU A 291 -24.17 -17.43 -11.67
N ASN A 292 -24.58 -17.74 -12.89
CA ASN A 292 -25.32 -16.81 -13.75
C ASN A 292 -26.76 -17.32 -14.08
N LYS A 293 -27.42 -17.94 -13.10
CA LYS A 293 -28.80 -18.42 -13.21
C LYS A 293 -29.71 -17.53 -12.34
N LYS A 294 -30.70 -18.13 -11.65
CA LYS A 294 -31.69 -17.41 -10.82
C LYS A 294 -31.06 -16.51 -9.73
N SER A 295 -29.99 -16.95 -9.11
CA SER A 295 -29.18 -16.12 -8.18
C SER A 295 -27.83 -15.84 -8.82
N LYS A 296 -27.55 -14.57 -9.13
CA LYS A 296 -26.23 -14.18 -9.65
C LYS A 296 -25.26 -14.05 -8.49
N ALA A 297 -24.15 -14.80 -8.54
CA ALA A 297 -23.12 -14.76 -7.53
C ALA A 297 -21.73 -15.11 -8.13
N MET A 298 -20.67 -14.65 -7.48
CA MET A 298 -19.29 -15.05 -7.75
C MET A 298 -18.67 -15.61 -6.48
N THR A 299 -18.01 -16.76 -6.58
CA THR A 299 -17.14 -17.28 -5.53
C THR A 299 -15.72 -16.84 -5.84
N ILE A 300 -15.10 -16.14 -4.93
CA ILE A 300 -13.77 -15.51 -5.12
C ILE A 300 -12.87 -15.96 -3.98
N ASP A 301 -11.65 -16.33 -4.31
CA ASP A 301 -10.59 -16.62 -3.36
C ASP A 301 -9.74 -15.36 -3.16
N PHE A 302 -9.78 -14.78 -1.97
CA PHE A 302 -8.94 -13.69 -1.53
C PHE A 302 -7.84 -14.23 -0.61
N ASP A 303 -6.80 -14.82 -1.19
CA ASP A 303 -5.63 -15.33 -0.47
C ASP A 303 -6.03 -16.36 0.60
N SER A 304 -6.64 -17.47 0.14
CA SER A 304 -7.21 -18.57 0.94
C SER A 304 -8.47 -18.21 1.73
N ASN A 305 -8.99 -17.00 1.63
CA ASN A 305 -10.30 -16.62 2.14
C ASN A 305 -11.34 -16.71 1.00
N ILE A 306 -12.09 -17.80 0.94
CA ILE A 306 -13.06 -18.06 -0.12
C ILE A 306 -14.41 -17.45 0.28
N VAL A 307 -14.83 -16.45 -0.47
CA VAL A 307 -16.05 -15.68 -0.19
C VAL A 307 -17.03 -15.78 -1.36
N ARG A 308 -18.31 -15.91 -1.06
CA ARG A 308 -19.40 -15.87 -2.04
C ARG A 308 -20.05 -14.50 -2.09
N ILE A 309 -19.77 -13.73 -3.14
CA ILE A 309 -20.28 -12.39 -3.36
C ILE A 309 -21.53 -12.46 -4.25
N THR A 310 -22.62 -11.88 -3.77
CA THR A 310 -23.90 -11.79 -4.49
C THR A 310 -23.97 -10.54 -5.37
N ALA A 311 -24.95 -10.49 -6.28
CA ALA A 311 -25.09 -9.39 -7.25
C ALA A 311 -25.24 -8.00 -6.61
N SER A 312 -25.77 -7.91 -5.39
CA SER A 312 -25.87 -6.65 -4.62
C SER A 312 -24.51 -6.00 -4.37
N ASN A 313 -23.46 -6.81 -4.26
CA ASN A 313 -22.10 -6.36 -3.90
C ASN A 313 -21.11 -6.43 -5.08
N PHE A 314 -21.59 -6.67 -6.31
CA PHE A 314 -20.72 -6.65 -7.50
C PHE A 314 -20.14 -5.27 -7.81
N SER A 315 -20.80 -4.20 -7.35
CA SER A 315 -20.26 -2.84 -7.42
C SER A 315 -18.95 -2.65 -6.65
N ASP A 316 -18.71 -3.53 -5.67
CA ASP A 316 -17.53 -3.48 -4.81
C ASP A 316 -16.32 -4.18 -5.45
N LEU A 317 -16.48 -4.69 -6.68
CA LEU A 317 -15.45 -5.41 -7.42
C LEU A 317 -15.07 -4.69 -8.71
N LYS A 318 -13.81 -4.79 -9.07
CA LYS A 318 -13.27 -4.48 -10.41
C LYS A 318 -12.31 -5.57 -10.88
N LEU A 319 -11.99 -5.58 -12.18
CA LEU A 319 -10.86 -6.36 -12.66
C LEU A 319 -9.57 -5.85 -11.99
N GLY A 320 -8.69 -6.76 -11.61
CA GLY A 320 -7.51 -6.50 -10.81
C GLY A 320 -6.18 -6.66 -11.55
N TYR A 321 -6.18 -6.88 -12.87
CA TYR A 321 -4.96 -7.05 -13.66
C TYR A 321 -4.11 -5.80 -13.70
N CYS A 322 -4.75 -4.64 -13.83
CA CYS A 322 -4.17 -3.32 -13.71
C CYS A 322 -4.89 -2.54 -12.60
N ILE A 323 -4.14 -2.00 -11.65
CA ILE A 323 -4.69 -1.21 -10.54
C ILE A 323 -4.00 0.14 -10.45
N SER A 324 -4.62 1.10 -9.73
CA SER A 324 -3.97 2.38 -9.52
C SER A 324 -2.80 2.28 -8.54
N ILE A 325 -1.80 3.14 -8.71
CA ILE A 325 -0.65 3.22 -7.81
C ILE A 325 -1.12 3.51 -6.37
N HIS A 326 -2.18 4.31 -6.19
CA HIS A 326 -2.78 4.58 -4.88
C HIS A 326 -3.34 3.30 -4.22
N LYS A 327 -4.01 2.44 -5.01
CA LYS A 327 -4.55 1.16 -4.51
C LYS A 327 -3.47 0.11 -4.23
N ALA A 328 -2.26 0.30 -4.76
CA ALA A 328 -1.11 -0.54 -4.50
C ALA A 328 -0.33 -0.13 -3.24
N GLN A 329 -0.67 0.99 -2.58
CA GLN A 329 -0.03 1.38 -1.32
C GLN A 329 -0.23 0.28 -0.25
N GLY A 330 0.79 0.03 0.55
CA GLY A 330 0.82 -1.07 1.52
C GLY A 330 1.00 -2.47 0.92
N SER A 331 1.01 -2.58 -0.44
CA SER A 331 1.21 -3.83 -1.16
C SER A 331 2.59 -3.91 -1.77
N GLU A 332 3.04 -5.14 -2.06
CA GLU A 332 4.30 -5.39 -2.74
C GLU A 332 4.16 -6.65 -3.60
N PHE A 333 4.80 -6.63 -4.76
CA PHE A 333 4.74 -7.68 -5.76
C PHE A 333 6.13 -8.07 -6.20
N ASP A 334 6.34 -9.32 -6.56
CA ASP A 334 7.64 -9.77 -7.07
C ASP A 334 7.97 -9.08 -8.39
N VAL A 335 6.98 -8.94 -9.27
CA VAL A 335 7.12 -8.27 -10.57
C VAL A 335 6.08 -7.17 -10.70
N VAL A 336 6.54 -5.97 -11.03
CA VAL A 336 5.69 -4.80 -11.29
C VAL A 336 5.95 -4.26 -12.68
N ILE A 337 4.88 -3.98 -13.43
CA ILE A 337 4.94 -3.26 -14.70
C ILE A 337 4.26 -1.91 -14.55
N ILE A 338 4.92 -0.84 -15.02
CA ILE A 338 4.38 0.52 -14.95
C ILE A 338 4.43 1.16 -16.34
N PRO A 339 3.29 1.40 -16.98
CA PRO A 339 3.23 2.25 -18.17
C PRO A 339 3.48 3.72 -17.79
N ILE A 340 4.36 4.38 -18.55
CA ILE A 340 4.76 5.78 -18.34
C ILE A 340 4.64 6.53 -19.66
N LEU A 341 3.62 7.36 -19.80
CA LEU A 341 3.29 8.07 -21.03
C LEU A 341 3.13 9.57 -20.79
N ASN A 342 3.52 10.41 -21.75
CA ASN A 342 3.35 11.85 -21.66
C ASN A 342 1.88 12.27 -21.47
N LYS A 343 0.92 11.50 -21.97
CA LYS A 343 -0.52 11.75 -21.76
C LYS A 343 -0.97 11.60 -20.31
N TYR A 344 -0.17 10.96 -19.46
CA TYR A 344 -0.42 10.88 -18.02
C TYR A 344 0.16 12.07 -17.24
N SER A 345 0.68 13.11 -17.91
CA SER A 345 1.48 14.19 -17.33
C SER A 345 0.88 14.86 -16.11
N ILE A 346 -0.46 15.01 -16.05
CA ILE A 346 -1.16 15.59 -14.88
C ILE A 346 -0.96 14.75 -13.62
N MET A 347 -0.86 13.41 -13.77
CA MET A 347 -0.71 12.46 -12.68
C MET A 347 0.75 12.05 -12.45
N LEU A 348 1.67 12.39 -13.37
CA LEU A 348 3.07 12.01 -13.24
C LEU A 348 3.84 13.03 -12.42
N TYR A 349 4.16 12.66 -11.19
CA TYR A 349 5.01 13.41 -10.28
C TYR A 349 5.89 12.48 -9.44
N LYS A 350 6.94 13.01 -8.87
CA LYS A 350 8.02 12.27 -8.21
C LYS A 350 7.53 11.22 -7.21
N LYS A 351 6.68 11.60 -6.26
CA LYS A 351 6.18 10.68 -5.23
C LYS A 351 5.34 9.53 -5.80
N LEU A 352 4.59 9.79 -6.89
CA LEU A 352 3.82 8.74 -7.54
C LEU A 352 4.75 7.67 -8.13
N ILE A 353 5.76 8.10 -8.90
CA ILE A 353 6.73 7.17 -9.51
C ILE A 353 7.55 6.46 -8.44
N TYR A 354 8.00 7.19 -7.41
CA TYR A 354 8.69 6.60 -6.28
C TYR A 354 7.85 5.51 -5.60
N THR A 355 6.58 5.82 -5.28
CA THR A 355 5.66 4.85 -4.66
C THR A 355 5.46 3.62 -5.54
N ALA A 356 5.26 3.80 -6.85
CA ALA A 356 5.08 2.71 -7.79
C ALA A 356 6.35 1.83 -7.89
N THR A 357 7.53 2.46 -8.01
CA THR A 357 8.84 1.78 -8.04
C THR A 357 9.04 0.89 -6.80
N THR A 358 8.70 1.41 -5.64
CA THR A 358 8.88 0.71 -4.37
C THR A 358 7.91 -0.44 -4.13
N ARG A 359 6.93 -0.66 -5.02
CA ARG A 359 6.06 -1.84 -4.96
C ARG A 359 6.72 -3.11 -5.51
N ALA A 360 7.79 -2.97 -6.31
CA ALA A 360 8.52 -4.11 -6.87
C ALA A 360 9.52 -4.69 -5.87
N LYS A 361 9.49 -6.02 -5.70
CA LYS A 361 10.45 -6.76 -4.87
C LYS A 361 11.65 -7.26 -5.67
N LYS A 362 11.39 -7.90 -6.80
CA LYS A 362 12.42 -8.60 -7.59
C LYS A 362 12.62 -8.00 -8.97
N LYS A 363 11.55 -7.49 -9.59
CA LYS A 363 11.63 -6.96 -10.95
C LYS A 363 10.68 -5.80 -11.16
N LEU A 364 11.23 -4.72 -11.72
CA LEU A 364 10.49 -3.54 -12.16
C LEU A 364 10.65 -3.36 -13.66
N ILE A 365 9.53 -3.21 -14.36
CA ILE A 365 9.49 -2.99 -15.80
C ILE A 365 8.74 -1.69 -16.06
N LEU A 366 9.42 -0.71 -16.56
CA LEU A 366 8.85 0.55 -17.00
C LEU A 366 8.66 0.48 -18.51
N ILE A 367 7.45 0.81 -19.01
CA ILE A 367 7.12 0.74 -20.45
C ILE A 367 6.55 2.07 -20.89
N GLY A 368 7.14 2.71 -21.87
CA GLY A 368 6.63 3.96 -22.43
C GLY A 368 7.70 4.96 -22.82
N GLU A 369 7.44 6.24 -22.56
CA GLU A 369 8.23 7.35 -23.06
C GLU A 369 9.24 7.85 -22.02
N LEU A 370 10.52 7.83 -22.35
CA LEU A 370 11.60 8.25 -21.45
C LEU A 370 11.45 9.71 -21.02
N SER A 371 10.98 10.58 -21.92
CA SER A 371 10.70 11.99 -21.60
C SER A 371 9.58 12.17 -20.58
N ALA A 372 8.62 11.24 -20.52
CA ALA A 372 7.57 11.26 -19.49
C ALA A 372 8.14 10.86 -18.10
N LEU A 373 9.05 9.89 -18.07
CA LEU A 373 9.75 9.48 -16.86
C LEU A 373 10.61 10.63 -16.30
N GLU A 374 11.40 11.27 -17.16
CA GLU A 374 12.25 12.41 -16.79
C GLU A 374 11.42 13.55 -16.18
N LYS A 375 10.36 13.95 -16.87
CA LYS A 375 9.42 14.97 -16.37
C LYS A 375 8.82 14.57 -15.01
N ALA A 376 8.46 13.31 -14.84
CA ALA A 376 7.88 12.82 -13.59
C ALA A 376 8.87 12.87 -12.41
N ILE A 377 10.15 12.51 -12.63
CA ILE A 377 11.21 12.58 -11.61
C ILE A 377 11.47 14.03 -11.18
N LEU A 378 11.49 14.96 -12.13
CA LEU A 378 11.74 16.39 -11.87
C LEU A 378 10.49 17.15 -11.39
N ASN A 379 9.32 16.52 -11.45
CA ASN A 379 8.07 17.16 -11.03
C ASN A 379 7.85 17.02 -9.52
N ASP A 380 8.35 18.00 -8.77
CA ASP A 380 8.14 18.17 -7.33
C ASP A 380 6.80 18.83 -6.99
N LYS A 381 5.93 19.06 -7.99
CA LYS A 381 4.60 19.63 -7.75
C LYS A 381 3.75 18.63 -6.94
N GLU A 382 4.13 18.48 -5.70
CA GLU A 382 3.17 18.04 -4.70
C GLU A 382 2.03 19.05 -4.68
N ASN A 383 0.81 18.56 -4.53
CA ASN A 383 -0.22 19.42 -3.94
C ASN A 383 0.32 19.82 -2.57
N ILE A 384 0.94 21.00 -2.47
CA ILE A 384 1.46 21.53 -1.21
C ILE A 384 0.27 21.61 -0.28
N ARG A 385 0.18 20.61 0.60
CA ARG A 385 -0.90 20.55 1.57
C ARG A 385 -0.66 21.65 2.60
N LYS A 386 -1.59 22.57 2.69
CA LYS A 386 -1.57 23.58 3.75
C LYS A 386 -2.01 22.90 5.04
N THR A 387 -1.08 22.71 5.96
CA THR A 387 -1.33 22.16 7.30
C THR A 387 -0.77 23.10 8.34
N SER A 388 -1.37 23.11 9.52
CA SER A 388 -0.88 23.88 10.68
C SER A 388 -0.35 22.96 11.78
N LEU A 389 -0.35 21.64 11.58
CA LEU A 389 0.02 20.68 12.62
C LEU A 389 1.46 20.86 13.09
N LYS A 390 2.40 21.07 12.18
CA LYS A 390 3.81 21.36 12.51
C LYS A 390 3.93 22.57 13.45
N ASP A 391 3.33 23.70 13.05
CA ASP A 391 3.43 24.94 13.81
C ASP A 391 2.73 24.83 15.18
N PHE A 392 1.61 24.11 15.21
CA PHE A 392 0.89 23.83 16.45
C PHE A 392 1.75 23.00 17.42
N ILE A 393 2.37 21.91 16.97
CA ILE A 393 3.27 21.08 17.79
C ILE A 393 4.40 21.93 18.38
N ILE A 394 5.06 22.76 17.55
CA ILE A 394 6.15 23.62 18.00
C ILE A 394 5.65 24.63 19.06
N SER A 395 4.44 25.14 18.92
CA SER A 395 3.87 26.11 19.89
C SER A 395 3.51 25.50 21.23
N CYS A 396 3.19 24.19 21.27
CA CYS A 396 2.83 23.48 22.51
C CYS A 396 4.06 23.08 23.37
N ILE A 397 5.26 23.05 22.78
CA ILE A 397 6.49 22.61 23.46
C ILE A 397 7.33 23.80 23.93
N LYS A 398 7.12 24.98 23.34
CA LYS A 398 7.69 26.25 23.82
C LYS A 398 6.91 26.79 25.01
#